data_59bf5b5416b8e104418f95d19eadb6d2
#
_entry.id   59bf5b5416b8e104418f95d19eadb6d2
#
_cell.length_a   1.000
_cell.length_b   1.000
_cell.length_c   1.000
_cell.angle_alpha   90.00
_cell.angle_beta   90.00
_cell.angle_gamma   90.00
#
_symmetry.space_group_name_H-M   'P 1'
#
loop_
_entity.id
_entity.type
_entity.pdbx_description
1 polymer ?
#
loop_
_entity_poly.entity_id
_entity_poly.type
_entity_poly.pdbx_seq_one_letter_code
_entity_poly.pdbx_strand_id
1 'polypeptide(L)'
;ITTPIFNRLNWIRGYETDENLSAQKIKFNIANPKIEKILNIIPQTVSLNKIPTRLEDDWLFWSEGSISVGRVGETSTSSFKEIDTNAITIGWDKKIDQKKIHGYAITYTKDDVKVGDNGSTLDVESYSFSTYATFHRKENSYVEGILGTSKLDLRNKRVKNNNSLKGDRNGKQFFGSIHYINTISNEKVNISPNLRLDLSYTKLTDYTETGSNAISYDEQTVETAGIFGGFTFNKEVFKDDYIIRPSAGFELGLD
;
A
#
# COMPACT_ATOMS: atom_id res chain seq x y z
N ILE A 1 -1.68 -2.08 -1.70
CA ILE A 1 -2.86 -1.36 -1.15
C ILE A 1 -2.67 -1.08 0.34
N THR A 2 -2.23 -2.04 1.16
CA THR A 2 -2.12 -1.90 2.63
C THR A 2 -0.86 -1.16 3.11
N THR A 3 0.22 -1.16 2.32
CA THR A 3 1.53 -0.58 2.69
C THR A 3 1.47 0.89 3.13
N PRO A 4 0.79 1.82 2.43
CA PRO A 4 0.69 3.21 2.86
C PRO A 4 0.00 3.36 4.23
N ILE A 5 -1.00 2.52 4.50
CA ILE A 5 -1.70 2.53 5.78
C ILE A 5 -0.78 2.04 6.91
N PHE A 6 -0.01 0.96 6.68
CA PHE A 6 0.98 0.50 7.65
C PHE A 6 2.10 1.53 7.87
N ASN A 7 2.54 2.23 6.83
CA ASN A 7 3.48 3.34 6.96
C ASN A 7 2.91 4.45 7.83
N ARG A 8 1.64 4.82 7.62
CA ARG A 8 0.94 5.80 8.46
C ARG A 8 0.85 5.34 9.92
N LEU A 9 0.45 4.10 10.17
CA LEU A 9 0.36 3.54 11.52
C LEU A 9 1.73 3.46 12.20
N ASN A 10 2.77 3.09 11.46
CA ASN A 10 4.15 3.10 11.94
C ASN A 10 4.63 4.52 12.29
N TRP A 11 4.28 5.50 11.45
CA TRP A 11 4.57 6.90 11.72
C TRP A 11 3.90 7.37 13.03
N ILE A 12 2.62 7.09 13.23
CA ILE A 12 1.87 7.47 14.43
C ILE A 12 2.52 6.86 15.70
N ARG A 13 3.00 5.61 15.63
CA ARG A 13 3.68 4.95 16.76
C ARG A 13 5.04 5.55 17.10
N GLY A 14 5.77 6.01 16.07
CA GLY A 14 7.14 6.51 16.22
C GLY A 14 7.21 7.94 16.73
N TYR A 15 6.09 8.68 16.74
CA TYR A 15 6.07 10.11 17.05
C TYR A 15 5.30 10.39 18.35
N GLU A 16 5.81 9.93 19.46
CA GLU A 16 5.44 10.46 20.79
C GLU A 16 6.18 11.76 21.13
N THR A 17 7.17 12.17 20.35
CA THR A 17 7.99 13.36 20.57
C THR A 17 7.60 14.52 19.66
N ASP A 18 7.67 15.71 20.21
CA ASP A 18 7.19 17.00 19.68
C ASP A 18 7.85 17.50 18.38
N GLU A 19 8.68 16.74 17.71
CA GLU A 19 9.43 17.20 16.55
C GLU A 19 8.91 16.64 15.22
N ASN A 20 8.66 17.56 14.33
CA ASN A 20 7.89 17.38 13.13
C ASN A 20 8.74 17.43 11.85
N LEU A 21 8.68 16.38 11.02
CA LEU A 21 9.25 16.34 9.67
C LEU A 21 8.35 17.01 8.60
N SER A 22 7.34 17.74 8.98
CA SER A 22 6.28 18.26 8.10
C SER A 22 6.67 19.44 7.20
N ALA A 23 7.90 19.91 7.25
CA ALA A 23 8.37 21.01 6.39
C ALA A 23 8.77 20.57 4.97
N GLN A 24 8.63 19.32 4.61
CA GLN A 24 8.97 18.87 3.25
C GLN A 24 7.79 19.12 2.29
N LYS A 25 7.89 20.16 1.50
CA LYS A 25 7.07 20.35 0.30
C LYS A 25 7.52 19.33 -0.75
N ILE A 26 6.88 18.17 -0.79
CA ILE A 26 7.11 17.23 -1.87
C ILE A 26 6.26 17.67 -3.07
N LYS A 27 6.90 18.21 -4.09
CA LYS A 27 6.26 18.43 -5.40
C LYS A 27 6.30 17.09 -6.15
N PHE A 28 5.15 16.45 -6.24
CA PHE A 28 5.00 15.30 -7.12
C PHE A 28 4.81 15.79 -8.56
N ASN A 29 5.78 15.51 -9.41
CA ASN A 29 5.61 15.69 -10.86
C ASN A 29 5.18 14.34 -11.44
N ILE A 30 3.88 14.02 -11.31
CA ILE A 30 3.34 12.71 -11.70
C ILE A 30 2.75 12.85 -13.11
N ALA A 31 3.31 12.13 -14.06
CA ALA A 31 2.85 12.11 -15.45
C ALA A 31 1.48 11.41 -15.65
N ASN A 32 0.77 11.05 -14.57
CA ASN A 32 -0.55 10.41 -14.64
C ASN A 32 -1.66 11.44 -14.39
N PRO A 33 -2.49 11.76 -15.42
CA PRO A 33 -3.54 12.78 -15.30
C PRO A 33 -4.62 12.49 -14.25
N LYS A 34 -4.83 11.21 -13.88
CA LYS A 34 -5.80 10.84 -12.83
C LYS A 34 -5.23 11.13 -11.45
N ILE A 35 -3.95 10.84 -11.24
CA ILE A 35 -3.25 11.16 -9.98
C ILE A 35 -3.13 12.67 -9.83
N GLU A 36 -2.83 13.42 -10.89
CA GLU A 36 -2.80 14.87 -10.89
C GLU A 36 -4.14 15.48 -10.47
N LYS A 37 -5.26 14.96 -10.99
CA LYS A 37 -6.60 15.41 -10.57
C LYS A 37 -6.88 15.16 -9.09
N ILE A 38 -6.45 14.01 -8.55
CA ILE A 38 -6.60 13.68 -7.13
C ILE A 38 -5.75 14.64 -6.28
N LEU A 39 -4.50 14.89 -6.67
CA LEU A 39 -3.61 15.84 -5.98
C LEU A 39 -4.16 17.27 -5.97
N ASN A 40 -4.87 17.68 -7.02
CA ASN A 40 -5.50 19.01 -7.10
C ASN A 40 -6.75 19.14 -6.21
N ILE A 41 -7.36 18.03 -5.79
CA ILE A 41 -8.47 18.00 -4.83
C ILE A 41 -7.96 18.12 -3.37
N ILE A 42 -6.72 17.70 -3.12
CA ILE A 42 -6.08 17.85 -1.82
C ILE A 42 -5.88 19.35 -1.56
N PRO A 43 -6.42 19.92 -0.48
CA PRO A 43 -6.20 21.31 -0.16
C PRO A 43 -4.69 21.58 -0.08
N GLN A 44 -4.14 22.35 -1.01
CA GLN A 44 -2.72 22.74 -1.01
C GLN A 44 -2.37 23.66 0.17
N THR A 45 -3.36 24.06 0.93
CA THR A 45 -3.28 24.83 2.14
C THR A 45 -3.36 23.95 3.40
N VAL A 46 -2.57 22.92 3.48
CA VAL A 46 -2.12 22.51 4.81
C VAL A 46 -1.10 23.56 5.20
N SER A 47 -1.58 24.56 5.92
CA SER A 47 -0.73 25.57 6.55
C SER A 47 0.14 24.82 7.54
N LEU A 48 1.38 24.53 7.15
CA LEU A 48 2.36 23.73 7.87
C LEU A 48 2.83 24.36 9.19
N ASN A 49 2.17 25.41 9.65
CA ASN A 49 2.57 26.16 10.84
C ASN A 49 2.02 25.59 12.15
N LYS A 50 1.18 24.58 12.12
CA LYS A 50 0.75 23.85 13.33
C LYS A 50 0.39 22.42 12.92
N ILE A 51 1.35 21.52 12.94
CA ILE A 51 1.02 20.12 13.10
C ILE A 51 0.80 19.94 14.60
N PRO A 52 -0.39 19.49 15.01
CA PRO A 52 -0.62 19.24 16.42
C PRO A 52 0.36 18.17 16.88
N THR A 53 1.17 18.49 17.85
CA THR A 53 2.11 17.63 18.57
C THR A 53 1.41 16.55 19.38
N ARG A 54 0.09 16.59 19.43
CA ARG A 54 -0.80 15.55 19.95
C ARG A 54 -1.91 15.33 18.94
N LEU A 55 -2.27 14.06 18.73
CA LEU A 55 -3.55 13.70 18.13
C LEU A 55 -4.64 14.17 19.11
N GLU A 56 -5.10 15.41 18.95
CA GLU A 56 -6.28 15.94 19.65
C GLU A 56 -7.54 15.26 19.07
N ASP A 57 -8.70 15.52 19.64
CA ASP A 57 -9.97 14.88 19.28
C ASP A 57 -10.42 15.08 17.83
N ASP A 58 -9.67 15.79 17.00
CA ASP A 58 -9.97 16.07 15.61
C ASP A 58 -9.43 15.03 14.64
N TRP A 59 -10.08 14.92 13.48
CA TRP A 59 -9.61 14.09 12.38
C TRP A 59 -8.36 14.70 11.73
N LEU A 60 -7.32 13.89 11.57
CA LEU A 60 -6.09 14.26 10.89
C LEU A 60 -6.10 13.70 9.47
N PHE A 61 -5.80 14.57 8.53
CA PHE A 61 -5.64 14.21 7.11
C PHE A 61 -4.19 13.84 6.81
N TRP A 62 -3.99 12.83 5.98
CA TRP A 62 -2.69 12.42 5.48
C TRP A 62 -2.76 11.94 4.03
N SER A 63 -1.63 11.95 3.33
CA SER A 63 -1.50 11.40 1.99
C SER A 63 -0.12 10.78 1.80
N GLU A 64 -0.05 9.73 0.98
CA GLU A 64 1.17 9.04 0.62
C GLU A 64 1.14 8.65 -0.85
N GLY A 65 2.23 8.96 -1.59
CA GLY A 65 2.50 8.44 -2.93
C GLY A 65 3.50 7.30 -2.85
N SER A 66 3.32 6.26 -3.67
CA SER A 66 4.28 5.16 -3.77
C SER A 66 4.55 4.77 -5.22
N ILE A 67 5.81 4.44 -5.48
CA ILE A 67 6.27 3.86 -6.74
C ILE A 67 6.98 2.56 -6.39
N SER A 68 6.60 1.47 -7.07
CA SER A 68 7.23 0.17 -6.88
C SER A 68 7.57 -0.43 -8.23
N VAL A 69 8.76 -1.01 -8.33
CA VAL A 69 9.23 -1.75 -9.51
C VAL A 69 9.55 -3.17 -9.08
N GLY A 70 8.98 -4.14 -9.76
CA GLY A 70 9.15 -5.54 -9.44
C GLY A 70 9.43 -6.40 -10.66
N ARG A 71 10.04 -7.56 -10.44
CA ARG A 71 10.22 -8.59 -11.45
C ARG A 71 9.89 -9.96 -10.86
N VAL A 72 9.03 -10.70 -11.55
CA VAL A 72 8.75 -12.11 -11.25
C VAL A 72 9.47 -12.95 -12.29
N GLY A 73 10.29 -13.89 -11.83
CA GLY A 73 11.07 -14.76 -12.71
C GLY A 73 10.18 -15.70 -13.54
N GLU A 74 10.76 -16.24 -14.60
CA GLU A 74 10.14 -17.25 -15.45
C GLU A 74 10.03 -18.60 -14.71
N THR A 75 8.95 -19.32 -14.97
CA THR A 75 8.75 -20.70 -14.50
C THR A 75 8.47 -21.61 -15.70
N SER A 76 8.38 -22.92 -15.49
CA SER A 76 8.02 -23.88 -16.54
C SER A 76 6.64 -23.63 -17.18
N THR A 77 5.76 -22.89 -16.49
CA THR A 77 4.36 -22.65 -16.92
C THR A 77 4.02 -21.17 -17.06
N SER A 78 4.92 -20.27 -16.76
CA SER A 78 4.67 -18.81 -16.75
C SER A 78 5.89 -18.04 -17.25
N SER A 79 5.68 -17.12 -18.19
CA SER A 79 6.70 -16.15 -18.60
C SER A 79 7.05 -15.21 -17.48
N PHE A 80 8.24 -14.63 -17.52
CA PHE A 80 8.62 -13.57 -16.57
C PHE A 80 7.67 -12.37 -16.68
N LYS A 81 7.59 -11.59 -15.60
CA LYS A 81 6.78 -10.37 -15.55
C LYS A 81 7.63 -9.23 -14.98
N GLU A 82 7.55 -8.07 -15.62
CA GLU A 82 8.04 -6.80 -15.09
C GLU A 82 6.84 -5.98 -14.67
N ILE A 83 6.86 -5.45 -13.46
CA ILE A 83 5.72 -4.79 -12.83
C ILE A 83 6.15 -3.40 -12.39
N ASP A 84 5.50 -2.38 -12.92
CA ASP A 84 5.65 -0.99 -12.49
C ASP A 84 4.35 -0.52 -11.84
N THR A 85 4.38 -0.25 -10.55
CA THR A 85 3.21 0.19 -9.77
C THR A 85 3.36 1.64 -9.37
N ASN A 86 2.34 2.45 -9.64
CA ASN A 86 2.18 3.81 -9.15
C ASN A 86 0.91 3.91 -8.32
N ALA A 87 1.01 4.42 -7.11
CA ALA A 87 -0.16 4.56 -6.24
C ALA A 87 -0.17 5.90 -5.51
N ILE A 88 -1.37 6.35 -5.17
CA ILE A 88 -1.61 7.45 -4.24
C ILE A 88 -2.69 7.03 -3.25
N THR A 89 -2.43 7.28 -1.99
CA THR A 89 -3.37 7.04 -0.89
C THR A 89 -3.65 8.35 -0.16
N ILE A 90 -4.90 8.56 0.16
CA ILE A 90 -5.38 9.67 0.97
C ILE A 90 -6.14 9.06 2.13
N GLY A 91 -5.87 9.52 3.33
CA GLY A 91 -6.52 8.98 4.52
C GLY A 91 -6.83 10.02 5.58
N TRP A 92 -7.72 9.64 6.47
CA TRP A 92 -8.13 10.39 7.65
C TRP A 92 -8.11 9.46 8.84
N ASP A 93 -7.53 9.90 9.93
CA ASP A 93 -7.54 9.17 11.18
C ASP A 93 -7.86 10.05 12.37
N LYS A 94 -8.38 9.43 13.42
CA LYS A 94 -8.74 10.06 14.67
C LYS A 94 -8.29 9.18 15.83
N LYS A 95 -7.74 9.81 16.84
CA LYS A 95 -7.48 9.18 18.15
C LYS A 95 -8.82 9.05 18.89
N ILE A 96 -9.25 7.82 19.12
CA ILE A 96 -10.48 7.55 19.87
C ILE A 96 -10.23 7.66 21.39
N ASP A 97 -9.12 7.10 21.83
CA ASP A 97 -8.64 7.22 23.20
C ASP A 97 -7.10 7.09 23.21
N GLN A 98 -6.49 7.06 24.38
CA GLN A 98 -5.02 6.95 24.52
C GLN A 98 -4.43 5.66 23.92
N LYS A 99 -5.26 4.65 23.64
CA LYS A 99 -4.85 3.33 23.17
C LYS A 99 -5.37 2.96 21.79
N LYS A 100 -6.25 3.78 21.21
CA LYS A 100 -6.96 3.43 19.97
C LYS A 100 -6.94 4.58 18.97
N ILE A 101 -6.55 4.25 17.75
CA ILE A 101 -6.70 5.13 16.60
C ILE A 101 -7.54 4.38 15.57
N HIS A 102 -8.40 5.10 14.90
CA HIS A 102 -9.23 4.58 13.82
C HIS A 102 -9.17 5.54 12.63
N GLY A 103 -9.13 5.00 11.43
CA GLY A 103 -9.06 5.79 10.22
C GLY A 103 -9.68 5.13 9.01
N TYR A 104 -9.76 5.94 7.96
CA TYR A 104 -10.21 5.56 6.63
C TYR A 104 -9.19 5.99 5.60
N ALA A 105 -9.09 5.25 4.50
CA ALA A 105 -8.22 5.59 3.39
C ALA A 105 -8.87 5.26 2.05
N ILE A 106 -8.57 6.07 1.04
CA ILE A 106 -8.89 5.85 -0.36
C ILE A 106 -7.56 5.74 -1.10
N THR A 107 -7.39 4.68 -1.89
CA THR A 107 -6.19 4.44 -2.68
C THR A 107 -6.55 4.31 -4.15
N TYR A 108 -5.82 5.00 -5.02
CA TYR A 108 -5.77 4.73 -6.45
C TYR A 108 -4.43 4.07 -6.77
N THR A 109 -4.47 2.99 -7.53
CA THR A 109 -3.27 2.27 -7.99
C THR A 109 -3.34 2.06 -9.49
N LYS A 110 -2.19 2.16 -10.15
CA LYS A 110 -1.99 1.77 -11.53
C LYS A 110 -0.78 0.84 -11.60
N ASP A 111 -1.01 -0.37 -12.09
CA ASP A 111 0.02 -1.37 -12.35
C ASP A 111 0.16 -1.55 -13.86
N ASP A 112 1.36 -1.36 -14.37
CA ASP A 112 1.74 -1.65 -15.76
C ASP A 112 2.62 -2.92 -15.73
N VAL A 113 2.11 -4.03 -16.27
CA VAL A 113 2.78 -5.33 -16.24
C VAL A 113 3.15 -5.76 -17.65
N LYS A 114 4.44 -5.95 -17.90
CA LYS A 114 4.95 -6.59 -19.12
C LYS A 114 5.10 -8.08 -18.90
N VAL A 115 4.67 -8.89 -19.86
CA VAL A 115 4.68 -10.36 -19.78
C VAL A 115 5.51 -10.95 -20.91
N GLY A 116 6.67 -11.52 -20.56
CA GLY A 116 7.62 -12.05 -21.55
C GLY A 116 8.14 -10.99 -22.51
N ASP A 117 8.86 -11.43 -23.57
CA ASP A 117 9.52 -10.54 -24.54
C ASP A 117 8.66 -10.19 -25.77
N ASN A 118 7.47 -10.79 -25.89
CA ASN A 118 6.66 -10.68 -27.11
C ASN A 118 5.72 -9.46 -27.14
N GLY A 119 5.83 -8.53 -26.17
CA GLY A 119 5.00 -7.33 -26.09
C GLY A 119 3.58 -7.57 -25.57
N SER A 120 3.35 -8.67 -24.86
CA SER A 120 2.13 -8.90 -24.08
C SER A 120 2.14 -8.04 -22.82
N THR A 121 1.00 -7.43 -22.48
CA THR A 121 0.86 -6.57 -21.29
C THR A 121 -0.43 -6.86 -20.53
N LEU A 122 -0.41 -6.55 -19.23
CA LEU A 122 -1.57 -6.50 -18.38
C LEU A 122 -1.50 -5.18 -17.60
N ASP A 123 -2.41 -4.27 -17.89
CA ASP A 123 -2.53 -3.00 -17.17
C ASP A 123 -3.70 -3.11 -16.19
N VAL A 124 -3.47 -2.77 -14.94
CA VAL A 124 -4.51 -2.82 -13.90
C VAL A 124 -4.66 -1.45 -13.27
N GLU A 125 -5.87 -0.92 -13.27
CA GLU A 125 -6.23 0.25 -12.46
C GLU A 125 -7.12 -0.19 -11.32
N SER A 126 -6.85 0.29 -10.09
CA SER A 126 -7.69 -0.02 -8.94
C SER A 126 -8.07 1.21 -8.15
N TYR A 127 -9.29 1.17 -7.60
CA TYR A 127 -9.83 2.13 -6.65
C TYR A 127 -10.24 1.37 -5.40
N SER A 128 -9.61 1.70 -4.27
CA SER A 128 -9.82 1.01 -3.01
C SER A 128 -10.34 1.94 -1.94
N PHE A 129 -11.22 1.42 -1.10
CA PHE A 129 -11.61 2.06 0.15
C PHE A 129 -11.25 1.12 1.30
N SER A 130 -10.65 1.67 2.35
CA SER A 130 -10.21 0.90 3.51
C SER A 130 -10.59 1.60 4.81
N THR A 131 -10.86 0.81 5.82
CA THR A 131 -10.87 1.24 7.22
C THR A 131 -9.72 0.56 7.94
N TYR A 132 -9.13 1.27 8.92
CA TYR A 132 -8.02 0.73 9.68
C TYR A 132 -8.09 1.19 11.14
N ALA A 133 -7.47 0.40 12.01
CA ALA A 133 -7.36 0.73 13.41
C ALA A 133 -6.05 0.21 13.99
N THR A 134 -5.53 0.90 15.00
CA THR A 134 -4.47 0.39 15.87
C THR A 134 -4.93 0.37 17.30
N PHE A 135 -4.55 -0.68 18.03
CA PHE A 135 -4.84 -0.89 19.43
C PHE A 135 -3.53 -1.06 20.19
N HIS A 136 -3.25 -0.14 21.08
CA HIS A 136 -2.12 -0.20 22.00
C HIS A 136 -2.49 -1.14 23.16
N ARG A 137 -1.91 -2.33 23.20
CA ARG A 137 -2.25 -3.36 24.18
C ARG A 137 -1.47 -3.22 25.49
N LYS A 138 -0.16 -2.94 25.40
CA LYS A 138 0.79 -2.72 26.50
C LYS A 138 1.80 -1.68 26.05
N GLU A 139 2.61 -1.17 26.95
CA GLU A 139 3.57 -0.07 26.67
C GLU A 139 4.30 -0.16 25.33
N ASN A 140 4.56 -1.34 24.80
CA ASN A 140 5.30 -1.52 23.55
C ASN A 140 4.65 -2.53 22.60
N SER A 141 3.37 -2.86 22.78
CA SER A 141 2.67 -3.87 21.97
C SER A 141 1.46 -3.27 21.27
N TYR A 142 1.36 -3.51 19.97
CA TYR A 142 0.30 -2.99 19.10
C TYR A 142 -0.36 -4.12 18.32
N VAL A 143 -1.65 -4.01 18.14
CA VAL A 143 -2.42 -4.80 17.17
C VAL A 143 -3.02 -3.82 16.17
N GLU A 144 -2.75 -4.03 14.91
CA GLU A 144 -3.26 -3.23 13.82
C GLU A 144 -4.16 -4.06 12.93
N GLY A 145 -5.24 -3.46 12.46
CA GLY A 145 -6.16 -4.10 11.54
C GLY A 145 -6.49 -3.20 10.36
N ILE A 146 -6.60 -3.79 9.18
CA ILE A 146 -7.05 -3.13 7.96
C ILE A 146 -8.11 -4.01 7.33
N LEU A 147 -9.21 -3.41 6.90
CA LEU A 147 -10.23 -4.05 6.07
C LEU A 147 -10.56 -3.13 4.90
N GLY A 148 -10.72 -3.67 3.72
CA GLY A 148 -11.02 -2.86 2.56
C GLY A 148 -11.66 -3.61 1.41
N THR A 149 -12.08 -2.83 0.44
CA THR A 149 -12.62 -3.31 -0.83
C THR A 149 -12.03 -2.51 -1.98
N SER A 150 -11.88 -3.15 -3.14
CA SER A 150 -11.38 -2.52 -4.35
C SER A 150 -12.27 -2.85 -5.55
N LYS A 151 -12.35 -1.89 -6.45
CA LYS A 151 -12.77 -2.10 -7.83
C LYS A 151 -11.51 -2.18 -8.70
N LEU A 152 -11.45 -3.17 -9.57
CA LEU A 152 -10.33 -3.44 -10.46
C LEU A 152 -10.80 -3.31 -11.91
N ASP A 153 -10.05 -2.57 -12.72
CA ASP A 153 -10.24 -2.47 -14.16
C ASP A 153 -8.95 -2.98 -14.83
N LEU A 154 -9.04 -4.13 -15.51
CA LEU A 154 -7.91 -4.82 -16.11
C LEU A 154 -7.97 -4.72 -17.64
N ARG A 155 -6.87 -4.37 -18.27
CA ARG A 155 -6.70 -4.34 -19.73
C ARG A 155 -5.61 -5.33 -20.12
N ASN A 156 -5.99 -6.37 -20.86
CA ASN A 156 -5.09 -7.41 -21.31
C ASN A 156 -4.73 -7.17 -22.79
N LYS A 157 -3.45 -7.32 -23.10
CA LYS A 157 -2.95 -7.42 -24.47
C LYS A 157 -2.07 -8.66 -24.55
N ARG A 158 -2.50 -9.63 -25.33
CA ARG A 158 -1.72 -10.84 -25.62
C ARG A 158 -1.20 -10.78 -27.06
N VAL A 159 0.10 -10.98 -27.23
CA VAL A 159 0.73 -11.03 -28.56
C VAL A 159 1.12 -12.47 -28.86
N LYS A 160 0.61 -12.99 -29.98
CA LYS A 160 0.93 -14.34 -30.47
C LYS A 160 1.07 -14.30 -32.00
N ASN A 161 2.20 -14.80 -32.53
CA ASN A 161 2.48 -14.84 -33.97
C ASN A 161 2.25 -13.49 -34.68
N ASN A 162 2.75 -12.40 -34.11
CA ASN A 162 2.57 -11.01 -34.54
C ASN A 162 1.12 -10.49 -34.51
N ASN A 163 0.16 -11.26 -34.03
CA ASN A 163 -1.22 -10.83 -33.84
C ASN A 163 -1.39 -10.30 -32.41
N SER A 164 -2.04 -9.16 -32.29
CA SER A 164 -2.38 -8.55 -30.98
C SER A 164 -3.84 -8.84 -30.67
N LEU A 165 -4.08 -9.53 -29.56
CA LEU A 165 -5.39 -9.81 -29.01
C LEU A 165 -5.58 -8.95 -27.77
N LYS A 166 -6.75 -8.35 -27.62
CA LYS A 166 -7.04 -7.43 -26.52
C LYS A 166 -8.33 -7.86 -25.82
N GLY A 167 -8.40 -7.63 -24.53
CA GLY A 167 -9.61 -7.85 -23.74
C GLY A 167 -9.60 -7.04 -22.47
N ASP A 168 -10.75 -6.51 -22.11
CA ASP A 168 -10.98 -5.75 -20.91
C ASP A 168 -11.75 -6.60 -19.89
N ARG A 169 -11.36 -6.55 -18.63
CA ARG A 169 -11.92 -7.33 -17.55
C ARG A 169 -12.12 -6.46 -16.33
N ASN A 170 -13.22 -6.64 -15.63
CA ASN A 170 -13.48 -5.97 -14.37
C ASN A 170 -13.31 -6.94 -13.20
N GLY A 171 -13.03 -6.40 -12.02
CA GLY A 171 -12.95 -7.18 -10.80
C GLY A 171 -13.40 -6.41 -9.57
N LYS A 172 -13.71 -7.18 -8.54
CA LYS A 172 -13.94 -6.67 -7.18
C LYS A 172 -13.09 -7.48 -6.22
N GLN A 173 -12.51 -6.79 -5.26
CA GLN A 173 -11.69 -7.43 -4.24
C GLN A 173 -12.15 -7.00 -2.85
N PHE A 174 -12.17 -7.95 -1.92
CA PHE A 174 -12.18 -7.71 -0.49
C PHE A 174 -10.83 -8.13 0.06
N PHE A 175 -10.28 -7.34 0.98
CA PHE A 175 -8.99 -7.64 1.58
C PHE A 175 -8.98 -7.23 3.05
N GLY A 176 -8.14 -7.90 3.80
CA GLY A 176 -7.91 -7.59 5.21
C GLY A 176 -6.51 -7.97 5.63
N SER A 177 -6.03 -7.27 6.65
CA SER A 177 -4.75 -7.56 7.27
C SER A 177 -4.84 -7.36 8.76
N ILE A 178 -4.19 -8.24 9.52
CA ILE A 178 -3.98 -8.11 10.95
C ILE A 178 -2.49 -8.18 11.21
N HIS A 179 -1.96 -7.20 11.93
CA HIS A 179 -0.54 -7.08 12.23
C HIS A 179 -0.34 -6.92 13.73
N TYR A 180 0.44 -7.81 14.33
CA TYR A 180 0.89 -7.72 15.71
C TYR A 180 2.35 -7.29 15.75
N ILE A 181 2.65 -6.27 16.56
CA ILE A 181 3.99 -5.72 16.72
C ILE A 181 4.29 -5.60 18.22
N ASN A 182 5.49 -5.98 18.60
CA ASN A 182 6.00 -5.77 19.95
C ASN A 182 7.37 -5.11 19.85
N THR A 183 7.57 -3.95 20.46
CA THR A 183 8.85 -3.22 20.42
C THR A 183 9.63 -3.46 21.69
N ILE A 184 10.85 -3.93 21.55
CA ILE A 184 11.83 -4.12 22.61
C ILE A 184 12.85 -3.00 22.47
N SER A 185 12.82 -2.06 23.39
CA SER A 185 13.71 -0.90 23.38
C SER A 185 14.90 -1.13 24.30
N ASN A 186 16.09 -0.80 23.81
CA ASN A 186 17.28 -0.64 24.64
C ASN A 186 18.02 0.65 24.22
N GLU A 187 19.04 1.04 24.98
CA GLU A 187 19.80 2.28 24.74
C GLU A 187 20.46 2.38 23.35
N LYS A 188 20.62 1.29 22.62
CA LYS A 188 21.34 1.24 21.34
C LYS A 188 20.42 1.13 20.14
N VAL A 189 19.35 0.36 20.24
CA VAL A 189 18.46 0.04 19.13
C VAL A 189 17.10 -0.44 19.63
N ASN A 190 16.04 -0.10 18.90
CA ASN A 190 14.72 -0.67 19.09
C ASN A 190 14.55 -1.84 18.12
N ILE A 191 14.14 -2.99 18.64
CA ILE A 191 13.86 -4.20 17.87
C ILE A 191 12.37 -4.48 17.97
N SER A 192 11.69 -4.54 16.84
CA SER A 192 10.25 -4.78 16.78
C SER A 192 9.96 -6.10 16.05
N PRO A 193 9.91 -7.24 16.78
CA PRO A 193 9.34 -8.46 16.23
C PRO A 193 7.88 -8.23 15.83
N ASN A 194 7.49 -8.81 14.70
CA ASN A 194 6.15 -8.64 14.18
C ASN A 194 5.62 -9.92 13.53
N LEU A 195 4.29 -10.03 13.48
CA LEU A 195 3.57 -11.09 12.82
C LEU A 195 2.37 -10.48 12.08
N ARG A 196 2.23 -10.78 10.78
CA ARG A 196 1.14 -10.28 9.96
C ARG A 196 0.41 -11.42 9.27
N LEU A 197 -0.91 -11.32 9.22
CA LEU A 197 -1.81 -12.16 8.44
C LEU A 197 -2.51 -11.28 7.41
N ASP A 198 -2.37 -11.62 6.14
CA ASP A 198 -3.04 -10.96 5.03
C ASP A 198 -4.01 -11.93 4.36
N LEU A 199 -5.21 -11.45 4.06
CA LEU A 199 -6.26 -12.20 3.39
C LEU A 199 -6.83 -11.39 2.24
N SER A 200 -7.10 -12.02 1.11
CA SER A 200 -7.88 -11.38 0.05
C SER A 200 -8.78 -12.37 -0.71
N TYR A 201 -9.89 -11.83 -1.19
CA TYR A 201 -10.86 -12.51 -2.05
C TYR A 201 -11.12 -11.60 -3.25
N THR A 202 -10.75 -12.05 -4.44
CA THR A 202 -10.90 -11.29 -5.69
C THR A 202 -11.79 -12.07 -6.66
N LYS A 203 -12.84 -11.41 -7.12
CA LYS A 203 -13.74 -11.92 -8.15
C LYS A 203 -13.55 -11.12 -9.43
N LEU A 204 -13.18 -11.80 -10.52
CA LEU A 204 -12.96 -11.23 -11.84
C LEU A 204 -14.09 -11.70 -12.77
N THR A 205 -14.64 -10.77 -13.56
CA THR A 205 -15.70 -11.11 -14.52
C THR A 205 -15.14 -11.95 -15.68
N ASP A 206 -16.02 -12.61 -16.41
CA ASP A 206 -15.69 -13.17 -17.71
C ASP A 206 -15.30 -12.07 -18.73
N TYR A 207 -14.58 -12.44 -19.74
CA TYR A 207 -14.29 -11.58 -20.90
C TYR A 207 -13.90 -12.39 -22.12
N THR A 208 -14.06 -11.80 -23.30
CA THR A 208 -13.60 -12.39 -24.56
C THR A 208 -12.60 -11.44 -25.23
N GLU A 209 -11.47 -11.98 -25.66
CA GLU A 209 -10.48 -11.23 -26.44
C GLU A 209 -11.07 -10.81 -27.79
N THR A 210 -10.56 -9.73 -28.36
CA THR A 210 -10.84 -9.29 -29.73
C THR A 210 -9.65 -9.58 -30.61
N GLY A 211 -9.87 -10.09 -31.84
CA GLY A 211 -8.83 -10.41 -32.80
C GLY A 211 -8.94 -11.84 -33.36
N SER A 212 -8.04 -12.23 -34.27
CA SER A 212 -8.00 -13.58 -34.83
C SER A 212 -7.53 -14.59 -33.77
N ASN A 213 -8.27 -15.67 -33.58
CA ASN A 213 -8.05 -16.67 -32.53
C ASN A 213 -8.22 -16.11 -31.11
N ALA A 214 -9.23 -15.27 -30.92
CA ALA A 214 -9.65 -14.79 -29.65
C ALA A 214 -10.06 -15.94 -28.73
N ILE A 215 -9.72 -15.80 -27.42
CA ILE A 215 -10.07 -16.75 -26.37
C ILE A 215 -11.10 -16.08 -25.47
N SER A 216 -12.11 -16.84 -25.05
CA SER A 216 -13.03 -16.47 -23.99
C SER A 216 -12.53 -17.02 -22.67
N TYR A 217 -12.61 -16.20 -21.66
CA TYR A 217 -12.24 -16.53 -20.27
C TYR A 217 -13.46 -16.38 -19.38
N ASP A 218 -13.76 -17.42 -18.64
CA ASP A 218 -14.84 -17.43 -17.68
C ASP A 218 -14.54 -16.55 -16.45
N GLU A 219 -15.58 -16.34 -15.64
CA GLU A 219 -15.44 -15.72 -14.32
C GLU A 219 -14.40 -16.49 -13.49
N GLN A 220 -13.58 -15.75 -12.76
CA GLN A 220 -12.52 -16.31 -11.93
C GLN A 220 -12.56 -15.74 -10.53
N THR A 221 -12.43 -16.61 -9.55
CA THR A 221 -12.21 -16.24 -8.15
C THR A 221 -10.77 -16.57 -7.77
N VAL A 222 -10.12 -15.61 -7.11
CA VAL A 222 -8.76 -15.75 -6.57
C VAL A 222 -8.83 -15.45 -5.08
N GLU A 223 -8.45 -16.41 -4.28
CA GLU A 223 -8.34 -16.30 -2.83
C GLU A 223 -6.87 -16.36 -2.45
N THR A 224 -6.43 -15.47 -1.58
CA THR A 224 -5.06 -15.49 -1.06
C THR A 224 -5.06 -15.38 0.45
N ALA A 225 -4.14 -16.10 1.07
CA ALA A 225 -3.88 -16.03 2.50
C ALA A 225 -2.37 -16.08 2.71
N GLY A 226 -1.80 -15.06 3.36
CA GLY A 226 -0.38 -14.99 3.64
C GLY A 226 -0.11 -14.77 5.12
N ILE A 227 0.90 -15.45 5.66
CA ILE A 227 1.40 -15.26 7.02
C ILE A 227 2.85 -14.79 6.91
N PHE A 228 3.14 -13.67 7.57
CA PHE A 228 4.45 -13.01 7.51
C PHE A 228 4.97 -12.80 8.93
N GLY A 229 6.23 -13.17 9.17
CA GLY A 229 6.90 -12.94 10.43
C GLY A 229 8.23 -12.23 10.21
N GLY A 230 8.56 -11.26 11.05
CA GLY A 230 9.76 -10.48 10.85
C GLY A 230 10.21 -9.67 12.05
N PHE A 231 11.25 -8.88 11.78
CA PHE A 231 11.84 -7.95 12.74
C PHE A 231 12.12 -6.62 12.03
N THR A 232 11.80 -5.53 12.72
CA THR A 232 12.22 -4.19 12.31
C THR A 232 13.20 -3.64 13.35
N PHE A 233 14.29 -3.07 12.87
CA PHE A 233 15.33 -2.44 13.69
C PHE A 233 15.27 -0.94 13.44
N ASN A 234 15.13 -0.15 14.50
CA ASN A 234 15.11 1.30 14.44
C ASN A 234 16.11 1.87 15.44
N LYS A 235 16.80 2.93 15.04
CA LYS A 235 17.69 3.68 15.93
C LYS A 235 17.44 5.16 15.73
N GLU A 236 17.45 5.93 16.82
CA GLU A 236 17.51 7.38 16.76
C GLU A 236 18.95 7.84 17.01
N VAL A 237 19.42 8.69 16.13
CA VAL A 237 20.74 9.33 16.25
C VAL A 237 20.52 10.83 16.26
N PHE A 238 20.66 11.42 17.44
CA PHE A 238 20.52 12.85 17.64
C PHE A 238 21.80 13.57 17.19
N LYS A 239 21.61 14.64 16.43
CA LYS A 239 22.63 15.62 16.04
C LYS A 239 22.11 17.00 16.41
N ASP A 240 22.99 17.97 16.51
CA ASP A 240 22.65 19.30 17.02
C ASP A 240 21.46 19.95 16.29
N ASP A 241 21.36 19.74 14.95
CA ASP A 241 20.32 20.37 14.12
C ASP A 241 19.32 19.39 13.48
N TYR A 242 19.52 18.06 13.67
CA TYR A 242 18.66 17.06 13.02
C TYR A 242 18.71 15.70 13.72
N ILE A 243 17.66 14.90 13.51
CA ILE A 243 17.58 13.52 13.98
C ILE A 243 17.62 12.59 12.77
N ILE A 244 18.52 11.61 12.82
CA ILE A 244 18.60 10.53 11.84
C ILE A 244 17.92 9.30 12.44
N ARG A 245 16.96 8.71 11.72
CA ARG A 245 16.26 7.49 12.13
C ARG A 245 16.49 6.35 11.12
N PRO A 246 17.69 5.74 11.10
CA PRO A 246 17.91 4.58 10.27
C PRO A 246 17.00 3.44 10.71
N SER A 247 16.36 2.79 9.74
CA SER A 247 15.58 1.59 9.97
C SER A 247 15.96 0.50 8.97
N ALA A 248 15.91 -0.74 9.42
CA ALA A 248 16.06 -1.92 8.58
C ALA A 248 15.04 -2.97 9.01
N GLY A 249 14.45 -3.68 8.06
CA GLY A 249 13.49 -4.73 8.33
C GLY A 249 13.82 -6.00 7.57
N PHE A 250 13.44 -7.13 8.17
CA PHE A 250 13.48 -8.44 7.56
C PHE A 250 12.14 -9.13 7.82
N GLU A 251 11.52 -9.63 6.78
CA GLU A 251 10.25 -10.36 6.85
C GLU A 251 10.33 -11.60 5.98
N LEU A 252 9.83 -12.72 6.49
CA LEU A 252 9.59 -13.95 5.76
C LEU A 252 8.09 -14.20 5.71
N GLY A 253 7.60 -14.65 4.57
CA GLY A 253 6.20 -14.97 4.36
C GLY A 253 5.99 -16.33 3.73
N LEU A 254 4.81 -16.88 4.00
CA LEU A 254 4.22 -18.04 3.33
C LEU A 254 2.85 -17.61 2.82
N ASP A 255 2.57 -17.84 1.55
CA ASP A 255 1.33 -17.55 0.82
C ASP A 255 0.92 -18.72 -0.09
#